data_4d29ffdcc66f233bf2e7f730503e6259
#
_entry.id   4d29ffdcc66f233bf2e7f730503e6259
#
_cell.length_a   1.000
_cell.length_b   1.000
_cell.length_c   1.000
_cell.angle_alpha   90.00
_cell.angle_beta   90.00
_cell.angle_gamma   90.00
#
_symmetry.space_group_name_H-M   'P 1'
#
loop_
_entity.id
_entity.type
_entity.pdbx_description
1 polymer ?
#
loop_
_entity_poly.entity_id
_entity_poly.type
_entity_poly.pdbx_seq_one_letter_code
_entity_poly.pdbx_strand_id
1 'polypeptide(L)'
;MTKAPWVWDKKRPENWTVDAQVLQKTYFFGHLYTYRAHNSEKTINFDVIEGKDVVQCIAVTKQKELVLVSQFRPGCKDLSLEIPGGAIEKQEDPIHALHRELREESGYTGENPILLCQGYFNPALMKSHIYYYLLSHCEKTCDTDFDPSEDCATYLLPCEQLEATLMKGIFQSMVTVTGLALLQNWFYQHPTFLNR
;
A
#
# COMPACT_ATOMS: atom_id res chain seq x y z
N MET A 1 5.90 -11.75 -34.66
CA MET A 1 7.15 -11.30 -34.05
C MET A 1 6.78 -10.53 -32.79
N THR A 2 6.97 -11.10 -31.62
CA THR A 2 6.80 -10.41 -30.33
C THR A 2 7.94 -9.38 -30.21
N LYS A 3 7.58 -8.10 -30.11
CA LYS A 3 8.58 -7.06 -29.80
C LYS A 3 9.26 -7.41 -28.48
N ALA A 4 10.58 -7.25 -28.42
CA ALA A 4 11.32 -7.38 -27.18
C ALA A 4 10.70 -6.44 -26.12
N PRO A 5 10.61 -6.88 -24.84
CA PRO A 5 10.05 -6.03 -23.79
C PRO A 5 10.85 -4.73 -23.70
N TRP A 6 10.13 -3.61 -23.55
CA TRP A 6 10.75 -2.31 -23.34
C TRP A 6 11.55 -2.33 -22.03
N VAL A 7 12.80 -1.90 -22.07
CA VAL A 7 13.68 -1.82 -20.90
C VAL A 7 14.03 -0.36 -20.68
N TRP A 8 13.79 0.13 -19.46
CA TRP A 8 14.20 1.45 -19.07
C TRP A 8 15.71 1.48 -18.78
N ASP A 9 16.46 2.15 -19.65
CA ASP A 9 17.88 2.45 -19.42
C ASP A 9 17.97 3.61 -18.40
N LYS A 10 18.25 3.25 -17.13
CA LYS A 10 18.42 4.20 -16.01
C LYS A 10 19.68 5.06 -16.21
N LYS A 11 19.71 5.90 -17.22
CA LYS A 11 20.74 6.92 -17.32
C LYS A 11 20.54 7.91 -16.19
N ARG A 12 21.40 7.85 -15.19
CA ARG A 12 21.46 8.90 -14.18
C ARG A 12 22.01 10.15 -14.86
N PRO A 13 21.24 11.25 -14.93
CA PRO A 13 21.82 12.52 -15.30
C PRO A 13 22.75 12.91 -14.16
N GLU A 14 24.06 12.92 -14.42
CA GLU A 14 25.15 13.38 -13.55
C GLU A 14 25.12 12.96 -12.05
N ASN A 15 26.26 13.02 -11.42
CA ASN A 15 26.47 12.59 -10.03
C ASN A 15 25.81 13.56 -9.04
N TRP A 16 24.55 13.30 -8.69
CA TRP A 16 23.92 13.97 -7.56
C TRP A 16 24.44 13.38 -6.24
N THR A 17 24.90 14.26 -5.35
CA THR A 17 25.16 13.95 -3.94
C THR A 17 24.08 14.58 -3.08
N VAL A 18 23.75 13.96 -1.95
CA VAL A 18 22.66 14.41 -1.06
C VAL A 18 23.16 14.49 0.36
N ASP A 19 23.10 15.68 0.95
CA ASP A 19 23.24 15.91 2.39
C ASP A 19 21.85 16.10 3.00
N ALA A 20 21.60 15.50 4.16
CA ALA A 20 20.31 15.56 4.85
C ALA A 20 20.43 16.27 6.20
N GLN A 21 19.49 17.16 6.49
CA GLN A 21 19.36 17.81 7.79
C GLN A 21 17.94 17.59 8.34
N VAL A 22 17.83 17.15 9.59
CA VAL A 22 16.54 17.02 10.29
C VAL A 22 15.98 18.43 10.54
N LEU A 23 14.76 18.69 10.06
CA LEU A 23 14.03 19.92 10.36
C LEU A 23 13.12 19.76 11.58
N GLN A 24 12.34 18.68 11.61
CA GLN A 24 11.34 18.47 12.64
C GLN A 24 11.01 16.99 12.81
N LYS A 25 10.76 16.58 14.07
CA LYS A 25 10.15 15.30 14.37
C LYS A 25 8.64 15.44 14.19
N THR A 26 8.03 14.55 13.41
CA THR A 26 6.57 14.50 13.21
C THR A 26 5.93 13.53 14.20
N TYR A 27 4.62 13.65 14.40
CA TYR A 27 3.89 12.79 15.34
C TYR A 27 3.79 11.33 14.83
N PHE A 28 3.45 11.15 13.56
CA PHE A 28 3.25 9.82 12.95
C PHE A 28 4.40 9.37 12.04
N PHE A 29 4.94 10.27 11.22
CA PHE A 29 5.82 9.91 10.12
C PHE A 29 7.32 9.94 10.46
N GLY A 30 7.69 10.06 11.74
CA GLY A 30 9.09 10.14 12.11
C GLY A 30 9.66 11.54 11.91
N HIS A 31 10.46 11.78 10.87
CA HIS A 31 11.15 13.05 10.70
C HIS A 31 10.85 13.70 9.35
N LEU A 32 10.76 15.03 9.38
CA LEU A 32 10.85 15.86 8.19
C LEU A 32 12.30 16.31 8.02
N TYR A 33 12.86 16.05 6.86
CA TYR A 33 14.22 16.42 6.50
C TYR A 33 14.22 17.48 5.40
N THR A 34 15.22 18.36 5.41
CA THR A 34 15.65 19.02 4.18
C THR A 34 16.83 18.23 3.60
N TYR A 35 16.63 17.70 2.41
CA TYR A 35 17.69 17.10 1.61
C TYR A 35 18.27 18.17 0.71
N ARG A 36 19.58 18.38 0.82
CA ARG A 36 20.34 19.23 -0.10
C ARG A 36 20.98 18.33 -1.15
N ALA A 37 20.40 18.32 -2.34
CA ALA A 37 20.96 17.63 -3.49
C ALA A 37 21.79 18.59 -4.33
N HIS A 38 23.00 18.21 -4.67
CA HIS A 38 23.89 19.03 -5.47
C HIS A 38 24.64 18.20 -6.51
N ASN A 39 24.95 18.84 -7.60
CA ASN A 39 25.86 18.38 -8.64
C ASN A 39 26.84 19.51 -9.00
N SER A 40 27.63 19.35 -10.05
CA SER A 40 28.62 20.34 -10.50
C SER A 40 28.02 21.72 -10.86
N GLU A 41 26.74 21.78 -11.20
CA GLU A 41 26.11 23.00 -11.72
C GLU A 41 25.18 23.70 -10.72
N LYS A 42 24.51 22.95 -9.88
CA LYS A 42 23.46 23.50 -9.00
C LYS A 42 23.27 22.74 -7.70
N THR A 43 22.69 23.45 -6.72
CA THR A 43 22.22 22.91 -5.45
C THR A 43 20.73 23.17 -5.32
N ILE A 44 19.95 22.13 -4.94
CA ILE A 44 18.52 22.22 -4.76
C ILE A 44 18.16 21.60 -3.40
N ASN A 45 17.28 22.25 -2.66
CA ASN A 45 16.72 21.72 -1.42
C ASN A 45 15.38 21.03 -1.70
N PHE A 46 15.17 19.90 -1.04
CA PHE A 46 13.94 19.11 -1.09
C PHE A 46 13.46 18.81 0.32
N ASP A 47 12.17 18.92 0.57
CA ASP A 47 11.58 18.43 1.80
C ASP A 47 11.23 16.95 1.64
N VAL A 48 11.70 16.12 2.57
CA VAL A 48 11.52 14.66 2.53
C VAL A 48 11.01 14.16 3.87
N ILE A 49 9.92 13.41 3.84
CA ILE A 49 9.38 12.73 5.01
C ILE A 49 10.02 11.35 5.12
N GLU A 50 10.66 11.05 6.23
CA GLU A 50 11.11 9.71 6.57
C GLU A 50 10.11 9.09 7.54
N GLY A 51 9.40 8.09 7.05
CA GLY A 51 8.41 7.33 7.81
C GLY A 51 8.73 5.84 7.81
N LYS A 52 7.86 5.06 8.42
CA LYS A 52 7.91 3.60 8.35
C LYS A 52 7.57 3.14 6.94
N ASP A 53 8.08 1.98 6.56
CA ASP A 53 7.57 1.24 5.42
C ASP A 53 6.15 0.77 5.72
N VAL A 54 5.35 0.52 4.67
CA VAL A 54 3.95 0.13 4.82
C VAL A 54 3.65 -1.13 4.02
N VAL A 55 2.72 -1.93 4.53
CA VAL A 55 2.17 -3.10 3.85
C VAL A 55 0.70 -2.89 3.55
N GLN A 56 0.26 -3.40 2.40
CA GLN A 56 -1.14 -3.37 1.96
C GLN A 56 -1.60 -4.78 1.66
N CYS A 57 -2.73 -5.16 2.23
CA CYS A 57 -3.29 -6.49 2.15
C CYS A 57 -4.48 -6.54 1.19
N ILE A 58 -4.32 -7.20 0.07
CA ILE A 58 -5.40 -7.52 -0.85
C ILE A 58 -5.95 -8.89 -0.44
N ALA A 59 -6.90 -8.90 0.50
CA ALA A 59 -7.45 -10.12 1.08
C ALA A 59 -8.70 -10.56 0.34
N VAL A 60 -8.69 -11.77 -0.22
CA VAL A 60 -9.82 -12.35 -0.94
C VAL A 60 -10.32 -13.59 -0.22
N THR A 61 -11.61 -13.64 0.12
CA THR A 61 -12.26 -14.75 0.81
C THR A 61 -12.41 -15.98 -0.09
N LYS A 62 -12.77 -17.12 0.51
CA LYS A 62 -13.16 -18.34 -0.26
C LYS A 62 -14.37 -18.09 -1.15
N GLN A 63 -15.27 -17.18 -0.75
CA GLN A 63 -16.47 -16.80 -1.49
C GLN A 63 -16.18 -15.77 -2.60
N LYS A 64 -14.90 -15.47 -2.88
CA LYS A 64 -14.49 -14.47 -3.87
C LYS A 64 -14.97 -13.07 -3.56
N GLU A 65 -14.88 -12.70 -2.31
CA GLU A 65 -15.15 -11.35 -1.83
C GLU A 65 -13.84 -10.70 -1.38
N LEU A 66 -13.66 -9.45 -1.74
CA LEU A 66 -12.55 -8.62 -1.29
C LEU A 66 -12.87 -8.04 0.09
N VAL A 67 -11.98 -8.24 1.04
CA VAL A 67 -12.08 -7.63 2.37
C VAL A 67 -11.63 -6.18 2.28
N LEU A 68 -12.50 -5.28 2.71
CA LEU A 68 -12.27 -3.84 2.76
C LEU A 68 -12.50 -3.33 4.18
N VAL A 69 -11.86 -2.23 4.52
CA VAL A 69 -12.07 -1.51 5.78
C VAL A 69 -12.42 -0.06 5.49
N SER A 70 -13.32 0.50 6.28
CA SER A 70 -13.66 1.92 6.22
C SER A 70 -13.19 2.58 7.50
N GLN A 71 -12.38 3.62 7.38
CA GLN A 71 -11.86 4.35 8.54
C GLN A 71 -11.80 5.86 8.27
N PHE A 72 -11.82 6.66 9.33
CA PHE A 72 -11.68 8.10 9.24
C PHE A 72 -10.25 8.48 8.85
N ARG A 73 -10.10 9.28 7.79
CA ARG A 73 -8.81 9.81 7.34
C ARG A 73 -8.75 11.32 7.50
N PRO A 74 -7.91 11.83 8.39
CA PRO A 74 -7.84 13.28 8.67
C PRO A 74 -7.45 14.11 7.44
N GLY A 75 -6.76 13.53 6.46
CA GLY A 75 -6.37 14.22 5.23
C GLY A 75 -7.56 14.61 4.34
N CYS A 76 -8.57 13.78 4.25
CA CYS A 76 -9.82 14.09 3.55
C CYS A 76 -10.94 14.55 4.49
N LYS A 77 -10.75 14.42 5.83
CA LYS A 77 -11.73 14.73 6.88
C LYS A 77 -13.04 13.95 6.74
N ASP A 78 -12.95 12.73 6.22
CA ASP A 78 -14.09 11.88 5.92
C ASP A 78 -13.69 10.40 6.07
N LEU A 79 -14.67 9.49 5.96
CA LEU A 79 -14.43 8.07 5.89
C LEU A 79 -13.82 7.71 4.52
N SER A 80 -12.81 6.88 4.54
CA SER A 80 -12.17 6.31 3.36
C SER A 80 -12.35 4.79 3.35
N LEU A 81 -12.82 4.26 2.23
CA LEU A 81 -12.93 2.81 2.01
C LEU A 81 -11.62 2.31 1.39
N GLU A 82 -10.96 1.40 2.08
CA GLU A 82 -9.59 1.00 1.77
C GLU A 82 -9.40 -0.52 1.86
N ILE A 83 -8.33 -1.04 1.26
CA ILE A 83 -7.83 -2.37 1.58
C ILE A 83 -7.09 -2.31 2.93
N PRO A 84 -7.15 -3.36 3.77
CA PRO A 84 -6.42 -3.41 5.04
C PRO A 84 -4.92 -3.20 4.85
N GLY A 85 -4.29 -2.57 5.82
CA GLY A 85 -2.85 -2.39 5.82
C GLY A 85 -2.37 -1.24 6.67
N GLY A 86 -1.09 -1.29 7.01
CA GLY A 86 -0.51 -0.31 7.91
C GLY A 86 1.01 -0.30 7.93
N ALA A 87 1.56 0.26 8.99
CA ALA A 87 2.98 0.46 9.13
C ALA A 87 3.71 -0.84 9.52
N ILE A 88 4.83 -1.10 8.88
CA ILE A 88 5.75 -2.17 9.29
C ILE A 88 6.55 -1.66 10.50
N GLU A 89 6.47 -2.39 11.61
CA GLU A 89 7.18 -2.04 12.82
C GLU A 89 8.71 -2.24 12.68
N LYS A 90 9.45 -1.63 13.59
CA LYS A 90 10.91 -1.73 13.53
C LYS A 90 11.36 -3.18 13.69
N GLN A 91 12.11 -3.70 12.72
CA GLN A 91 12.57 -5.09 12.62
C GLN A 91 11.45 -6.12 12.37
N GLU A 92 10.24 -5.70 12.07
CA GLU A 92 9.17 -6.59 11.67
C GLU A 92 9.35 -7.01 10.19
N ASP A 93 9.09 -8.28 9.91
CA ASP A 93 9.03 -8.78 8.54
C ASP A 93 7.73 -8.29 7.86
N PRO A 94 7.76 -7.86 6.59
CA PRO A 94 6.56 -7.39 5.88
C PRO A 94 5.39 -8.38 5.86
N ILE A 95 5.67 -9.70 5.84
CA ILE A 95 4.63 -10.73 5.89
C ILE A 95 4.01 -10.83 7.29
N HIS A 96 4.78 -10.64 8.34
CA HIS A 96 4.26 -10.59 9.70
C HIS A 96 3.36 -9.35 9.88
N ALA A 97 3.81 -8.18 9.45
CA ALA A 97 3.00 -6.97 9.44
C ALA A 97 1.69 -7.16 8.65
N LEU A 98 1.75 -7.78 7.47
CA LEU A 98 0.59 -8.11 6.65
C LEU A 98 -0.48 -8.90 7.41
N HIS A 99 -0.08 -9.96 8.09
CA HIS A 99 -1.02 -10.80 8.85
C HIS A 99 -1.55 -10.09 10.10
N ARG A 100 -0.69 -9.30 10.78
CA ARG A 100 -1.09 -8.51 11.94
C ARG A 100 -2.13 -7.48 11.56
N GLU A 101 -1.87 -6.63 10.57
CA GLU A 101 -2.78 -5.56 10.11
C GLU A 101 -4.12 -6.12 9.61
N LEU A 102 -4.10 -7.18 8.79
CA LEU A 102 -5.33 -7.81 8.32
C LEU A 102 -6.20 -8.28 9.48
N ARG A 103 -5.58 -8.92 10.49
CA ARG A 103 -6.30 -9.42 11.66
C ARG A 103 -6.83 -8.29 12.53
N GLU A 104 -6.02 -7.30 12.84
CA GLU A 104 -6.36 -6.18 13.72
C GLU A 104 -7.50 -5.34 13.12
N GLU A 105 -7.41 -4.97 11.84
CA GLU A 105 -8.40 -4.11 11.19
C GLU A 105 -9.69 -4.81 10.77
N SER A 106 -9.65 -6.10 10.46
CA SER A 106 -10.81 -6.80 9.89
C SER A 106 -11.25 -8.08 10.62
N GLY A 107 -10.39 -8.65 11.46
CA GLY A 107 -10.61 -9.97 12.07
C GLY A 107 -10.39 -11.14 11.09
N TYR A 108 -9.90 -10.87 9.87
CA TYR A 108 -9.62 -11.90 8.88
C TYR A 108 -8.19 -12.40 8.98
N THR A 109 -8.01 -13.65 8.59
CA THR A 109 -6.69 -14.27 8.38
C THR A 109 -6.67 -14.96 7.03
N GLY A 110 -5.49 -15.13 6.45
CA GLY A 110 -5.30 -15.81 5.17
C GLY A 110 -3.95 -16.49 5.11
N GLU A 111 -3.72 -17.25 4.05
CA GLU A 111 -2.51 -18.03 3.84
C GLU A 111 -1.86 -17.70 2.50
N ASN A 112 -0.60 -18.13 2.34
CA ASN A 112 0.14 -18.06 1.08
C ASN A 112 0.20 -16.66 0.47
N PRO A 113 0.82 -15.68 1.14
CA PRO A 113 0.94 -14.32 0.64
C PRO A 113 1.74 -14.27 -0.66
N ILE A 114 1.21 -13.61 -1.67
CA ILE A 114 1.84 -13.38 -2.96
C ILE A 114 2.18 -11.90 -3.07
N LEU A 115 3.48 -11.57 -3.15
CA LEU A 115 3.91 -10.20 -3.41
C LEU A 115 3.53 -9.81 -4.85
N LEU A 116 2.62 -8.85 -5.01
CA LEU A 116 2.23 -8.33 -6.32
C LEU A 116 3.11 -7.18 -6.77
N CYS A 117 3.50 -6.31 -5.85
CA CYS A 117 4.33 -5.13 -6.14
C CYS A 117 5.03 -4.63 -4.88
N GLN A 118 6.21 -4.04 -5.08
CA GLN A 118 6.88 -3.21 -4.08
C GLN A 118 7.51 -1.99 -4.74
N GLY A 119 7.59 -0.89 -4.01
CA GLY A 119 8.20 0.34 -4.51
C GLY A 119 8.27 1.41 -3.44
N TYR A 120 8.64 2.61 -3.82
CA TYR A 120 8.52 3.76 -2.91
C TYR A 120 7.06 4.19 -2.83
N PHE A 121 6.63 4.56 -1.63
CA PHE A 121 5.28 5.08 -1.40
C PHE A 121 5.02 6.35 -2.22
N ASN A 122 5.89 7.32 -2.09
CA ASN A 122 5.92 8.53 -2.91
C ASN A 122 7.37 9.06 -2.99
N PRO A 123 8.15 8.68 -4.02
CA PRO A 123 9.57 9.00 -4.09
C PRO A 123 9.89 10.50 -4.24
N ALA A 124 8.89 11.33 -4.54
CA ALA A 124 9.07 12.77 -4.59
C ALA A 124 9.11 13.42 -3.20
N LEU A 125 8.49 12.79 -2.20
CA LEU A 125 8.28 13.36 -0.87
C LEU A 125 8.64 12.43 0.27
N MET A 126 8.69 11.10 0.03
CA MET A 126 8.80 10.10 1.09
C MET A 126 9.88 9.08 0.79
N LYS A 127 10.57 8.68 1.86
CA LYS A 127 11.59 7.62 1.80
C LYS A 127 11.02 6.21 2.01
N SER A 128 9.78 6.12 2.49
CA SER A 128 9.11 4.87 2.83
C SER A 128 8.82 4.00 1.61
N HIS A 129 8.97 2.69 1.78
CA HIS A 129 8.52 1.70 0.80
C HIS A 129 7.07 1.29 1.07
N ILE A 130 6.43 0.75 0.04
CA ILE A 130 5.12 0.13 0.11
C ILE A 130 5.16 -1.25 -0.53
N TYR A 131 4.53 -2.22 0.13
CA TYR A 131 4.42 -3.61 -0.30
C TYR A 131 2.96 -3.98 -0.47
N TYR A 132 2.60 -4.53 -1.63
CA TYR A 132 1.26 -5.03 -1.91
C TYR A 132 1.27 -6.54 -1.99
N TYR A 133 0.58 -7.20 -1.06
CA TYR A 133 0.42 -8.65 -1.05
C TYR A 133 -1.03 -9.06 -1.32
N LEU A 134 -1.19 -10.11 -2.11
CA LEU A 134 -2.45 -10.82 -2.25
C LEU A 134 -2.48 -11.99 -1.27
N LEU A 135 -3.53 -12.06 -0.48
CA LEU A 135 -3.91 -13.23 0.33
C LEU A 135 -5.21 -13.82 -0.22
N SER A 136 -5.23 -15.11 -0.47
CA SER A 136 -6.43 -15.82 -0.90
C SER A 136 -6.97 -16.73 0.20
N HIS A 137 -8.23 -17.16 0.03
CA HIS A 137 -8.92 -18.03 0.99
C HIS A 137 -9.03 -17.45 2.40
N CYS A 138 -9.12 -16.13 2.50
CA CYS A 138 -9.25 -15.46 3.78
C CYS A 138 -10.56 -15.81 4.48
N GLU A 139 -10.49 -15.98 5.80
CA GLU A 139 -11.62 -16.29 6.67
C GLU A 139 -11.62 -15.39 7.89
N LYS A 140 -12.82 -15.02 8.36
CA LYS A 140 -12.94 -14.29 9.62
C LYS A 140 -12.72 -15.24 10.79
N THR A 141 -11.67 -15.02 11.57
CA THR A 141 -11.24 -15.92 12.66
C THR A 141 -11.35 -15.31 14.05
N CYS A 142 -11.45 -13.98 14.14
CA CYS A 142 -11.58 -13.27 15.42
C CYS A 142 -12.37 -11.97 15.25
N ASP A 143 -12.63 -11.31 16.35
CA ASP A 143 -13.08 -9.93 16.37
C ASP A 143 -11.90 -8.99 16.03
N THR A 144 -12.22 -7.78 15.62
CA THR A 144 -11.24 -6.72 15.36
C THR A 144 -10.60 -6.25 16.67
N ASP A 145 -9.32 -5.89 16.61
CA ASP A 145 -8.54 -5.41 17.76
C ASP A 145 -7.81 -4.11 17.34
N PHE A 146 -8.58 -3.03 17.32
CA PHE A 146 -8.10 -1.73 16.84
C PHE A 146 -7.16 -1.05 17.81
N ASP A 147 -6.17 -0.34 17.28
CA ASP A 147 -5.43 0.66 18.03
C ASP A 147 -6.44 1.75 18.53
N PRO A 148 -6.28 2.34 19.71
CA PRO A 148 -7.18 3.39 20.22
C PRO A 148 -7.43 4.58 19.29
N SER A 149 -6.57 4.77 18.30
CA SER A 149 -6.71 5.81 17.25
C SER A 149 -7.49 5.35 16.00
N GLU A 150 -7.89 4.09 15.95
CA GLU A 150 -8.57 3.47 14.82
C GLU A 150 -10.02 3.12 15.16
N ASP A 151 -10.91 3.34 14.22
CA ASP A 151 -12.31 2.94 14.26
C ASP A 151 -12.69 2.46 12.86
N CYS A 152 -12.49 1.16 12.64
CA CYS A 152 -12.67 0.55 11.32
C CYS A 152 -13.96 -0.26 11.25
N ALA A 153 -14.67 -0.15 10.14
CA ALA A 153 -15.76 -1.05 9.79
C ALA A 153 -15.36 -1.93 8.60
N THR A 154 -15.57 -3.24 8.73
CA THR A 154 -15.24 -4.21 7.67
C THR A 154 -16.37 -4.35 6.66
N TYR A 155 -16.02 -4.38 5.38
CA TYR A 155 -16.93 -4.59 4.26
C TYR A 155 -16.41 -5.71 3.35
N LEU A 156 -17.33 -6.38 2.67
CA LEU A 156 -17.04 -7.42 1.68
C LEU A 156 -17.55 -6.97 0.32
N LEU A 157 -16.67 -6.89 -0.67
CA LEU A 157 -17.01 -6.55 -2.04
C LEU A 157 -16.84 -7.80 -2.92
N PRO A 158 -17.90 -8.31 -3.57
CA PRO A 158 -17.76 -9.38 -4.55
C PRO A 158 -16.74 -9.01 -5.62
N CYS A 159 -15.75 -9.87 -5.86
CA CYS A 159 -14.65 -9.59 -6.80
C CYS A 159 -15.16 -9.32 -8.23
N GLU A 160 -16.28 -9.90 -8.61
CA GLU A 160 -16.96 -9.63 -9.91
C GLU A 160 -17.44 -8.19 -10.06
N GLN A 161 -17.65 -7.47 -8.95
CA GLN A 161 -18.08 -6.06 -8.93
C GLN A 161 -16.90 -5.08 -8.85
N LEU A 162 -15.66 -5.58 -8.74
CA LEU A 162 -14.48 -4.75 -8.53
C LEU A 162 -14.33 -3.66 -9.60
N GLU A 163 -14.34 -4.05 -10.88
CA GLU A 163 -14.17 -3.13 -12.00
C GLU A 163 -15.25 -2.03 -12.00
N ALA A 164 -16.51 -2.42 -11.88
CA ALA A 164 -17.62 -1.48 -11.84
C ALA A 164 -17.55 -0.53 -10.64
N THR A 165 -17.02 -1.01 -9.50
CA THR A 165 -16.87 -0.21 -8.26
C THR A 165 -15.71 0.76 -8.38
N LEU A 166 -14.58 0.35 -8.96
CA LEU A 166 -13.44 1.24 -9.24
C LEU A 166 -13.85 2.40 -10.15
N MET A 167 -14.62 2.11 -11.21
CA MET A 167 -15.08 3.13 -12.17
C MET A 167 -16.07 4.14 -11.57
N LYS A 168 -16.72 3.82 -10.47
CA LYS A 168 -17.61 4.76 -9.75
C LYS A 168 -16.85 5.80 -8.91
N GLY A 169 -15.52 5.67 -8.74
CA GLY A 169 -14.72 6.59 -7.97
C GLY A 169 -15.01 6.55 -6.46
N ILE A 170 -15.48 5.44 -5.93
CA ILE A 170 -15.79 5.28 -4.49
C ILE A 170 -14.51 5.26 -3.66
N PHE A 171 -13.43 4.69 -4.19
CA PHE A 171 -12.15 4.62 -3.51
C PHE A 171 -11.37 5.94 -3.68
N GLN A 172 -11.17 6.65 -2.59
CA GLN A 172 -10.47 7.94 -2.59
C GLN A 172 -8.96 7.81 -2.32
N SER A 173 -8.55 6.72 -1.69
CA SER A 173 -7.14 6.42 -1.42
C SER A 173 -6.45 5.89 -2.69
N MET A 174 -5.44 6.62 -3.20
CA MET A 174 -4.65 6.14 -4.34
C MET A 174 -3.85 4.89 -4.01
N VAL A 175 -3.51 4.68 -2.76
CA VAL A 175 -2.89 3.45 -2.25
C VAL A 175 -3.83 2.26 -2.50
N THR A 176 -5.08 2.39 -2.10
CA THR A 176 -6.12 1.38 -2.34
C THR A 176 -6.37 1.18 -3.83
N VAL A 177 -6.55 2.24 -4.59
CA VAL A 177 -6.76 2.17 -6.05
C VAL A 177 -5.63 1.41 -6.74
N THR A 178 -4.38 1.66 -6.35
CA THR A 178 -3.21 0.92 -6.88
C THR A 178 -3.31 -0.58 -6.56
N GLY A 179 -3.60 -0.94 -5.30
CA GLY A 179 -3.76 -2.33 -4.89
C GLY A 179 -4.86 -3.05 -5.66
N LEU A 180 -6.02 -2.39 -5.85
CA LEU A 180 -7.14 -2.94 -6.59
C LEU A 180 -6.86 -3.08 -8.10
N ALA A 181 -6.11 -2.16 -8.69
CA ALA A 181 -5.65 -2.29 -10.06
C ALA A 181 -4.66 -3.46 -10.24
N LEU A 182 -3.77 -3.68 -9.26
CA LEU A 182 -2.89 -4.86 -9.25
C LEU A 182 -3.70 -6.16 -9.16
N LEU A 183 -4.73 -6.22 -8.30
CA LEU A 183 -5.63 -7.36 -8.20
C LEU A 183 -6.36 -7.62 -9.53
N GLN A 184 -6.89 -6.57 -10.16
CA GLN A 184 -7.56 -6.71 -11.45
C GLN A 184 -6.63 -7.26 -12.53
N ASN A 185 -5.39 -6.75 -12.61
CA ASN A 185 -4.37 -7.29 -13.51
C ASN A 185 -4.04 -8.75 -13.18
N TRP A 186 -3.97 -9.10 -11.90
CA TRP A 186 -3.73 -10.47 -11.46
C TRP A 186 -4.87 -11.42 -11.91
N PHE A 187 -6.15 -10.99 -11.83
CA PHE A 187 -7.29 -11.76 -12.34
C PHE A 187 -7.20 -12.01 -13.86
N TYR A 188 -6.77 -11.02 -14.64
CA TYR A 188 -6.54 -11.22 -16.09
C TYR A 188 -5.51 -12.30 -16.39
N GLN A 189 -4.48 -12.40 -15.55
CA GLN A 189 -3.44 -13.43 -15.69
C GLN A 189 -3.89 -14.80 -15.14
N HIS A 190 -4.89 -14.82 -14.25
CA HIS A 190 -5.39 -16.02 -13.58
C HIS A 190 -6.92 -16.16 -13.75
N PRO A 191 -7.45 -16.30 -14.98
CA PRO A 191 -8.89 -16.22 -15.26
C PRO A 191 -9.71 -17.32 -14.58
N THR A 192 -9.08 -18.44 -14.21
CA THR A 192 -9.75 -19.54 -13.49
C THR A 192 -9.96 -19.25 -12.00
N PHE A 193 -9.36 -18.21 -11.46
CA PHE A 193 -9.46 -17.91 -10.04
C PHE A 193 -10.89 -17.52 -9.61
N LEU A 194 -11.60 -16.76 -10.42
CA LEU A 194 -12.98 -16.35 -10.14
C LEU A 194 -14.01 -17.43 -10.46
N ASN A 195 -13.63 -18.44 -11.26
CA ASN A 195 -14.55 -19.48 -11.78
C ASN A 195 -14.56 -20.76 -10.93
N ARG A 196 -13.88 -20.79 -9.77
CA ARG A 196 -13.79 -21.97 -8.90
C ARG A 196 -14.55 -21.78 -7.60
#